data_a2b3a4b425178f2d60bcb3f81a848482
#
_entry.id   a2b3a4b425178f2d60bcb3f81a848482
#
_cell.length_a   1.000
_cell.length_b   1.000
_cell.length_c   1.000
_cell.angle_alpha   90.00
_cell.angle_beta   90.00
_cell.angle_gamma   90.00
#
_symmetry.space_group_name_H-M   'P 1'
#
loop_
_entity.id
_entity.type
_entity.pdbx_description
1 polymer ?
#
loop_
_entity_poly.entity_id
_entity_poly.type
_entity_poly.pdbx_seq_one_letter_code
_entity_poly.pdbx_strand_id
1 'polypeptide(L)' 'MIIKNITNLLQVTSMRDFFAYIYNSRKINRVELLRLLKWQNYGLVVRLKAGFKETDIEHFARCLNLNDDEIEIFIKVS' A
#
# COMPACT_ATOMS: atom_id res chain seq x y z
N MET A 1 20.74 -1.80 -9.81
CA MET A 1 19.81 -2.14 -8.73
C MET A 1 18.63 -2.91 -9.29
N ILE A 2 18.34 -4.04 -8.71
CA ILE A 2 17.20 -4.85 -9.17
C ILE A 2 15.96 -4.38 -8.44
N ILE A 3 14.98 -3.91 -9.19
CA ILE A 3 13.70 -3.53 -8.63
C ILE A 3 12.88 -4.81 -8.49
N LYS A 4 12.53 -5.13 -7.25
CA LYS A 4 11.72 -6.31 -6.98
C LYS A 4 10.32 -6.10 -7.56
N ASN A 5 9.93 -6.97 -8.46
CA ASN A 5 8.63 -6.90 -9.12
C ASN A 5 7.67 -7.85 -8.41
N ILE A 6 6.91 -7.34 -7.46
CA ILE A 6 5.98 -8.14 -6.67
C ILE A 6 4.62 -8.10 -7.33
N THR A 7 4.26 -9.19 -7.98
CA THR A 7 2.98 -9.34 -8.67
C THR A 7 2.05 -10.32 -7.96
N ASN A 8 2.58 -11.08 -7.01
CA ASN A 8 1.82 -12.09 -6.28
C ASN A 8 1.71 -11.70 -4.81
N LEU A 9 0.50 -11.65 -4.29
CA LEU A 9 0.22 -11.28 -2.91
C LEU A 9 0.94 -12.20 -1.91
N LEU A 10 1.17 -13.45 -2.27
CA LEU A 10 1.89 -14.40 -1.42
C LEU A 10 3.36 -14.04 -1.21
N GLN A 11 3.92 -13.18 -2.06
CA GLN A 11 5.29 -12.72 -1.95
C GLN A 11 5.45 -11.54 -0.98
N VAL A 12 4.33 -10.98 -0.52
CA VAL A 12 4.32 -9.80 0.34
C VAL A 12 4.61 -10.22 1.78
N THR A 13 5.73 -9.76 2.32
CA THR A 13 6.14 -10.04 3.70
C THR A 13 6.42 -8.79 4.52
N SER A 14 6.34 -7.62 3.90
CA SER A 14 6.58 -6.34 4.56
C SER A 14 5.70 -5.26 3.95
N MET A 15 5.62 -4.11 4.62
CA MET A 15 4.88 -2.96 4.07
C MET A 15 5.51 -2.49 2.77
N ARG A 16 6.83 -2.54 2.66
CA ARG A 16 7.53 -2.19 1.42
C ARG A 16 7.09 -3.11 0.27
N ASP A 17 7.00 -4.41 0.54
CA ASP A 17 6.53 -5.38 -0.45
C ASP A 17 5.08 -5.12 -0.83
N PHE A 18 4.26 -4.77 0.14
CA PHE A 18 2.85 -4.49 -0.11
C PHE A 18 2.69 -3.30 -1.06
N PHE A 19 3.45 -2.24 -0.83
CA PHE A 19 3.40 -1.07 -1.72
C PHE A 19 3.88 -1.40 -3.12
N ALA A 20 4.96 -2.20 -3.23
CA ALA A 20 5.43 -2.67 -4.53
C ALA A 20 4.34 -3.47 -5.26
N TYR A 21 3.66 -4.34 -4.52
CA TYR A 21 2.54 -5.10 -5.06
C TYR A 21 1.42 -4.17 -5.57
N ILE A 22 1.06 -3.15 -4.80
CA ILE A 22 0.01 -2.21 -5.19
C ILE A 22 0.41 -1.45 -6.45
N TYR A 23 1.64 -0.96 -6.53
CA TYR A 23 2.11 -0.25 -7.72
C TYR A 23 2.02 -1.14 -8.96
N ASN A 24 2.43 -2.38 -8.83
CA ASN A 24 2.41 -3.33 -9.95
C ASN A 24 0.99 -3.75 -10.32
N SER A 25 0.15 -4.07 -9.34
CA SER A 25 -1.18 -4.59 -9.60
C SER A 25 -2.13 -3.52 -10.17
N ARG A 26 -1.95 -2.27 -9.76
CA ARG A 26 -2.78 -1.15 -10.24
C ARG A 26 -2.10 -0.36 -11.35
N LYS A 27 -0.84 -0.67 -11.65
CA LYS A 27 -0.05 0.02 -12.68
C LYS A 27 -0.01 1.53 -12.42
N ILE A 28 0.26 1.89 -11.18
CA ILE A 28 0.35 3.28 -10.74
C ILE A 28 1.72 3.55 -10.13
N ASN A 29 2.09 4.82 -10.07
CA ASN A 29 3.30 5.25 -9.38
C ASN A 29 2.92 5.92 -8.05
N ARG A 30 3.95 6.37 -7.30
CA ARG A 30 3.73 6.99 -5.99
C ARG A 30 2.87 8.26 -6.07
N VAL A 31 3.08 9.08 -7.10
CA VAL A 31 2.31 10.32 -7.28
C VAL A 31 0.83 10.00 -7.46
N GLU A 32 0.54 9.00 -8.30
CA GLU A 32 -0.83 8.57 -8.55
C GLU A 32 -1.46 7.97 -7.29
N LEU A 33 -0.70 7.19 -6.54
CA LEU A 33 -1.15 6.61 -5.28
C LEU A 33 -1.57 7.71 -4.30
N LEU A 34 -0.71 8.72 -4.13
CA LEU A 34 -1.00 9.83 -3.22
C LEU A 34 -2.23 10.61 -3.67
N ARG A 35 -2.40 10.77 -4.98
CA ARG A 35 -3.58 11.45 -5.54
C ARG A 35 -4.85 10.68 -5.23
N LEU A 36 -4.82 9.37 -5.41
CA LEU A 36 -5.98 8.52 -5.11
C LEU A 36 -6.32 8.55 -3.62
N LEU A 37 -5.31 8.53 -2.77
CA LEU A 37 -5.48 8.57 -1.32
C LEU A 37 -5.82 9.97 -0.81
N LYS A 38 -5.56 11.00 -1.61
CA LYS A 38 -5.68 12.40 -1.21
C LYS A 38 -4.80 12.73 -0.01
N TRP A 39 -3.64 12.09 0.04
CA TRP A 39 -2.61 12.36 1.05
C TRP A 39 -1.45 13.10 0.41
N GLN A 40 -0.77 13.92 1.22
CA GLN A 40 0.50 14.49 0.84
C GLN A 40 1.61 13.47 1.12
N ASN A 41 2.73 13.62 0.44
CA ASN A 41 3.87 12.72 0.63
C ASN A 41 4.29 12.63 2.10
N TYR A 42 4.29 13.76 2.81
CA TYR A 42 4.63 13.80 4.22
C TYR A 42 3.68 12.92 5.04
N GLY A 43 2.40 12.98 4.74
CA GLY A 43 1.39 12.17 5.43
C GLY A 43 1.65 10.68 5.27
N LEU A 44 2.03 10.25 4.08
CA LEU A 44 2.38 8.85 3.84
C LEU A 44 3.64 8.46 4.59
N VAL A 45 4.68 9.31 4.56
CA VAL A 45 5.94 9.04 5.26
C VAL A 45 5.72 8.87 6.76
N VAL A 46 4.89 9.74 7.35
CA VAL A 46 4.57 9.65 8.79
C VAL A 46 3.89 8.31 9.10
N ARG A 47 2.94 7.89 8.26
CA ARG A 47 2.23 6.64 8.47
C ARG A 47 3.15 5.42 8.30
N LEU A 48 4.09 5.49 7.36
CA LEU A 48 5.05 4.40 7.18
C LEU A 48 5.96 4.23 8.39
N LYS A 49 6.28 5.33 9.07
CA LYS A 49 7.14 5.31 10.26
C LYS A 49 6.37 4.94 11.53
N ALA A 50 5.21 5.54 11.71
CA ALA A 50 4.42 5.40 12.94
C ALA A 50 3.39 4.27 12.90
N GLY A 51 3.12 3.75 11.70
CA GLY A 51 2.10 2.73 11.50
C GLY A 51 0.80 3.32 10.99
N PHE A 52 -0.03 2.45 10.44
CA PHE A 52 -1.35 2.81 9.91
C PHE A 52 -2.40 2.55 10.98
N LYS A 53 -3.28 3.52 11.19
CA LYS A 53 -4.44 3.35 12.05
C LYS A 53 -5.52 2.58 11.31
N GLU A 54 -6.48 2.03 12.04
CA GLU A 54 -7.59 1.32 11.42
C GLU A 54 -8.32 2.18 10.39
N THR A 55 -8.53 3.45 10.71
CA THR A 55 -9.16 4.39 9.77
C THR A 55 -8.33 4.62 8.51
N ASP A 56 -7.00 4.62 8.64
CA ASP A 56 -6.10 4.75 7.50
C ASP A 56 -6.20 3.52 6.59
N ILE A 57 -6.27 2.34 7.18
CA ILE A 57 -6.39 1.08 6.45
C ILE A 57 -7.71 1.05 5.67
N GLU A 58 -8.80 1.44 6.32
CA GLU A 58 -10.11 1.51 5.68
C GLU A 58 -10.12 2.50 4.52
N HIS A 59 -9.52 3.66 4.72
CA HIS A 59 -9.41 4.67 3.68
C HIS A 59 -8.60 4.18 2.49
N PHE A 60 -7.46 3.56 2.76
CA PHE A 60 -6.59 2.99 1.73
C PHE A 60 -7.34 1.90 0.95
N ALA A 61 -8.01 1.01 1.67
CA ALA A 61 -8.76 -0.08 1.04
C ALA A 61 -9.85 0.44 0.12
N ARG A 62 -10.53 1.50 0.52
CA ARG A 62 -11.58 2.11 -0.28
C ARG A 62 -11.02 2.79 -1.52
N CYS A 63 -9.97 3.59 -1.34
CA CYS A 63 -9.39 4.38 -2.44
C CYS A 63 -8.72 3.51 -3.49
N LEU A 64 -8.10 2.41 -3.08
CA LEU A 64 -7.40 1.50 -3.97
C LEU A 64 -8.25 0.29 -4.35
N ASN A 65 -9.46 0.21 -3.86
CA ASN A 65 -10.39 -0.89 -4.14
C ASN A 65 -9.75 -2.24 -3.81
N LEU A 66 -9.25 -2.38 -2.59
CA LEU A 66 -8.63 -3.63 -2.15
C LEU A 66 -9.69 -4.72 -1.96
N ASN A 67 -9.35 -5.95 -2.33
CA ASN A 67 -10.17 -7.10 -2.01
C ASN A 67 -9.84 -7.59 -0.59
N ASP A 68 -10.58 -8.58 -0.10
CA ASP A 68 -10.44 -9.07 1.27
C ASP A 68 -9.05 -9.63 1.54
N ASP A 69 -8.47 -10.33 0.59
CA ASP A 69 -7.12 -10.90 0.74
C ASP A 69 -6.06 -9.79 0.85
N GLU A 70 -6.22 -8.75 0.05
CA GLU A 70 -5.30 -7.60 0.08
C GLU A 70 -5.40 -6.85 1.40
N ILE A 71 -6.62 -6.66 1.91
CA ILE A 71 -6.83 -6.01 3.20
C ILE A 71 -6.18 -6.82 4.31
N GLU A 72 -6.36 -8.14 4.30
CA GLU A 72 -5.79 -9.02 5.31
C GLU A 72 -4.26 -8.91 5.33
N ILE A 73 -3.63 -8.96 4.16
CA ILE A 73 -2.18 -8.83 4.08
C ILE A 73 -1.71 -7.44 4.51
N PHE A 74 -2.44 -6.40 4.14
CA PHE A 74 -2.11 -5.03 4.55
C PHE A 74 -2.11 -4.91 6.08
N ILE A 75 -3.12 -5.44 6.74
CA ILE A 75 -3.21 -5.45 8.20
C ILE A 75 -2.04 -6.24 8.79
N LYS A 76 -1.73 -7.39 8.21
CA LYS A 76 -0.67 -8.27 8.70
C LYS A 76 0.71 -7.61 8.66
N VAL A 77 1.01 -6.82 7.62
CA VAL A 77 2.32 -6.19 7.46
C VAL A 77 2.40 -4.79 8.07
N SER A 78 1.29 -4.23 8.48
CA SER A 78 1.25 -2.87 9.04
C SER A 78 1.65 -2.80 10.53
#